data_4b7a61c587eb6e8855270cf5ef4d063a
#
_entry.id   4b7a61c587eb6e8855270cf5ef4d063a
#
_cell.length_a   1.000
_cell.length_b   1.000
_cell.length_c   1.000
_cell.angle_alpha   90.00
_cell.angle_beta   90.00
_cell.angle_gamma   90.00
#
_symmetry.space_group_name_H-M   'P 1'
#
loop_
_entity.id
_entity.type
_entity.pdbx_description
1 polymer ?
#
loop_
_entity_poly.entity_id
_entity_poly.type
_entity_poly.pdbx_seq_one_letter_code
_entity_poly.pdbx_strand_id
1 'polypeptide(L)'
;MISFRYHLVSIIAVFLALALGIVVGTTALNGPITKDLRHQVDALKSDRNSLSDQVKQLQSQVGNGEKFGAMYGAQIVHGTLHEANVLIIGMPGASSQVKDGLATEIAAAGGKVTGRLQLTGDYVDPKQADAMTRFATGGVQPVGLTYPNTDQAGVIGGALLAYVLLGKGQTTDLTQVIAGFAQMHMVKLEGGDSITPTTNVVVVASGTLPSDDARAQTELALVSQLQEQGAHAVVAGDTASAKESGVVAMVRSDSSDRSAVATVDDSDTALGQVSTVLALAEVGKPQPNTVVGHYGTASSAKALFPDPPK
;
A
#
# COMPACT_ATOMS: atom_id res chain seq x y z
N MET A 1 -0.67 85.38 39.38
CA MET A 1 0.37 84.37 39.78
C MET A 1 -0.31 83.17 40.30
N ILE A 2 -0.33 82.05 39.54
CA ILE A 2 -0.90 80.76 39.96
C ILE A 2 0.05 80.22 41.04
N SER A 3 -0.45 80.02 42.26
CA SER A 3 0.39 79.65 43.40
C SER A 3 0.97 78.24 43.21
N PHE A 4 2.24 78.09 43.48
CA PHE A 4 2.98 76.78 43.41
C PHE A 4 2.23 75.57 44.07
N ARG A 5 1.41 75.91 45.08
CA ARG A 5 0.57 74.94 45.79
C ARG A 5 -0.47 74.25 44.90
N TYR A 6 -1.10 74.96 43.97
CA TYR A 6 -2.07 74.39 43.05
C TYR A 6 -1.39 73.49 41.99
N HIS A 7 -0.19 73.86 41.57
CA HIS A 7 0.58 73.01 40.64
C HIS A 7 1.00 71.70 41.30
N LEU A 8 1.43 71.70 42.55
CA LEU A 8 1.81 70.52 43.29
C LEU A 8 0.64 69.56 43.50
N VAL A 9 -0.52 70.12 43.89
CA VAL A 9 -1.76 69.33 44.08
C VAL A 9 -2.23 68.72 42.78
N SER A 10 -2.14 69.38 41.63
CA SER A 10 -2.52 68.88 40.32
C SER A 10 -1.58 67.73 39.89
N ILE A 11 -0.30 67.87 40.12
CA ILE A 11 0.70 66.82 39.78
C ILE A 11 0.42 65.55 40.65
N ILE A 12 0.20 65.69 41.93
CA ILE A 12 -0.12 64.57 42.84
C ILE A 12 -1.42 63.92 42.44
N ALA A 13 -2.43 64.70 42.06
CA ALA A 13 -3.73 64.11 41.59
C ALA A 13 -3.56 63.28 40.30
N VAL A 14 -2.75 63.74 39.34
CA VAL A 14 -2.45 63.01 38.10
C VAL A 14 -1.70 61.70 38.38
N PHE A 15 -0.64 61.76 39.23
CA PHE A 15 0.05 60.54 39.62
C PHE A 15 -0.82 59.54 40.39
N LEU A 16 -1.71 60.01 41.23
CA LEU A 16 -2.62 59.17 41.97
C LEU A 16 -3.70 58.53 41.08
N ALA A 17 -4.20 59.30 40.11
CA ALA A 17 -5.10 58.76 39.09
C ALA A 17 -4.41 57.73 38.18
N LEU A 18 -3.17 57.99 37.80
CA LEU A 18 -2.38 57.02 37.00
C LEU A 18 -2.10 55.74 37.79
N ALA A 19 -1.69 55.85 39.04
CA ALA A 19 -1.43 54.73 39.92
C ALA A 19 -2.71 53.86 40.13
N LEU A 20 -3.84 54.51 40.38
CA LEU A 20 -5.15 53.84 40.51
C LEU A 20 -5.55 53.15 39.16
N GLY A 21 -5.36 53.83 38.03
CA GLY A 21 -5.66 53.30 36.72
C GLY A 21 -4.83 52.06 36.39
N ILE A 22 -3.51 52.05 36.73
CA ILE A 22 -2.65 50.86 36.57
C ILE A 22 -3.12 49.69 37.47
N VAL A 23 -3.40 49.97 38.75
CA VAL A 23 -3.85 48.92 39.69
C VAL A 23 -5.18 48.34 39.28
N VAL A 24 -6.16 49.15 38.88
CA VAL A 24 -7.48 48.66 38.41
C VAL A 24 -7.33 47.94 37.07
N GLY A 25 -6.53 48.47 36.14
CA GLY A 25 -6.29 47.85 34.85
C GLY A 25 -5.62 46.46 34.94
N THR A 26 -4.63 46.32 35.82
CA THR A 26 -3.93 45.04 35.98
C THR A 26 -4.79 43.98 36.73
N THR A 27 -5.63 44.42 37.70
CA THR A 27 -6.45 43.50 38.47
C THR A 27 -7.72 43.05 37.73
N ALA A 28 -8.33 43.95 36.94
CA ALA A 28 -9.59 43.66 36.24
C ALA A 28 -9.37 42.81 34.96
N LEU A 29 -8.23 42.97 34.27
CA LEU A 29 -7.96 42.30 32.99
C LEU A 29 -7.26 40.95 33.15
N ASN A 30 -6.45 40.73 34.18
CA ASN A 30 -5.64 39.55 34.33
C ASN A 30 -6.39 38.34 34.97
N GLY A 31 -7.44 38.59 35.73
CA GLY A 31 -8.15 37.52 36.46
C GLY A 31 -8.95 36.57 35.58
N PRO A 32 -9.88 37.07 34.75
CA PRO A 32 -10.72 36.21 33.90
C PRO A 32 -9.93 35.51 32.78
N ILE A 33 -9.10 36.27 32.07
CA ILE A 33 -8.30 35.77 30.92
C ILE A 33 -7.35 34.64 31.35
N THR A 34 -6.69 34.82 32.50
CA THR A 34 -5.76 33.79 32.99
C THR A 34 -6.48 32.52 33.47
N LYS A 35 -7.70 32.65 34.00
CA LYS A 35 -8.53 31.48 34.34
C LYS A 35 -9.02 30.73 33.13
N ASP A 36 -9.54 31.43 32.12
CA ASP A 36 -10.00 30.80 30.88
C ASP A 36 -8.85 30.12 30.14
N LEU A 37 -7.68 30.76 30.08
CA LEU A 37 -6.49 30.16 29.47
C LEU A 37 -6.02 28.89 30.23
N ARG A 38 -6.06 28.90 31.55
CA ARG A 38 -5.76 27.73 32.37
C ARG A 38 -6.77 26.61 32.12
N HIS A 39 -8.07 26.89 32.07
CA HIS A 39 -9.09 25.91 31.75
C HIS A 39 -8.89 25.31 30.35
N GLN A 40 -8.55 26.13 29.35
CA GLN A 40 -8.24 25.66 28.01
C GLN A 40 -6.99 24.76 27.99
N VAL A 41 -5.94 25.16 28.69
CA VAL A 41 -4.71 24.34 28.81
C VAL A 41 -4.97 23.02 29.51
N ASP A 42 -5.77 23.02 30.59
CA ASP A 42 -6.10 21.82 31.32
C ASP A 42 -7.01 20.90 30.49
N ALA A 43 -7.97 21.45 29.74
CA ALA A 43 -8.77 20.71 28.78
C ALA A 43 -7.92 20.06 27.69
N LEU A 44 -7.02 20.85 27.05
CA LEU A 44 -6.09 20.34 26.04
C LEU A 44 -5.15 19.25 26.57
N LYS A 45 -4.70 19.36 27.83
CA LYS A 45 -3.89 18.30 28.47
C LYS A 45 -4.72 17.05 28.70
N SER A 46 -5.98 17.18 29.13
CA SER A 46 -6.91 16.07 29.31
C SER A 46 -7.18 15.37 28.00
N ASP A 47 -7.48 16.12 26.93
CA ASP A 47 -7.74 15.59 25.59
C ASP A 47 -6.51 14.87 25.04
N ARG A 48 -5.33 15.50 25.17
CA ARG A 48 -4.06 14.86 24.77
C ARG A 48 -3.81 13.55 25.50
N ASN A 49 -4.05 13.50 26.82
CA ASN A 49 -3.86 12.29 27.60
C ASN A 49 -4.87 11.20 27.16
N SER A 50 -6.14 11.58 26.99
CA SER A 50 -7.18 10.67 26.48
C SER A 50 -6.83 10.11 25.11
N LEU A 51 -6.39 10.96 24.16
CA LEU A 51 -5.92 10.52 22.84
C LEU A 51 -4.69 9.60 22.96
N SER A 52 -3.72 9.91 23.84
CA SER A 52 -2.56 9.06 24.07
C SER A 52 -2.96 7.67 24.58
N ASP A 53 -3.92 7.61 25.49
CA ASP A 53 -4.40 6.33 26.03
C ASP A 53 -5.21 5.54 24.99
N GLN A 54 -6.01 6.21 24.14
CA GLN A 54 -6.67 5.59 23.01
C GLN A 54 -5.67 5.02 22.01
N VAL A 55 -4.60 5.76 21.68
CA VAL A 55 -3.54 5.27 20.79
C VAL A 55 -2.87 4.02 21.36
N LYS A 56 -2.52 4.01 22.67
CA LYS A 56 -1.94 2.82 23.32
C LYS A 56 -2.90 1.63 23.29
N GLN A 57 -4.18 1.86 23.52
CA GLN A 57 -5.19 0.81 23.46
C GLN A 57 -5.33 0.23 22.06
N LEU A 58 -5.38 1.09 21.02
CA LEU A 58 -5.42 0.66 19.62
C LEU A 58 -4.16 -0.11 19.24
N GLN A 59 -2.97 0.37 19.63
CA GLN A 59 -1.71 -0.34 19.42
C GLN A 59 -1.70 -1.73 20.06
N SER A 60 -2.26 -1.84 21.27
CA SER A 60 -2.40 -3.14 21.94
C SER A 60 -3.35 -4.08 21.20
N GLN A 61 -4.46 -3.56 20.67
CA GLN A 61 -5.42 -4.34 19.88
C GLN A 61 -4.78 -4.84 18.56
N VAL A 62 -4.07 -3.95 17.84
CA VAL A 62 -3.31 -4.32 16.65
C VAL A 62 -2.26 -5.39 16.99
N GLY A 63 -1.47 -5.18 18.05
CA GLY A 63 -0.46 -6.16 18.48
C GLY A 63 -1.04 -7.52 18.90
N ASN A 64 -2.27 -7.55 19.42
CA ASN A 64 -2.96 -8.81 19.71
C ASN A 64 -3.43 -9.50 18.42
N GLY A 65 -3.91 -8.74 17.43
CA GLY A 65 -4.23 -9.26 16.11
C GLY A 65 -3.01 -9.87 15.41
N GLU A 66 -1.87 -9.18 15.45
CA GLU A 66 -0.59 -9.70 14.92
C GLU A 66 -0.17 -11.02 15.58
N LYS A 67 -0.24 -11.09 16.92
CA LYS A 67 0.08 -12.33 17.66
C LYS A 67 -0.87 -13.46 17.29
N PHE A 68 -2.16 -13.17 17.13
CA PHE A 68 -3.14 -14.16 16.72
C PHE A 68 -2.85 -14.67 15.30
N GLY A 69 -2.61 -13.77 14.34
CA GLY A 69 -2.26 -14.13 12.97
C GLY A 69 -0.98 -14.96 12.91
N ALA A 70 0.08 -14.55 13.61
CA ALA A 70 1.34 -15.27 13.65
C ALA A 70 1.22 -16.66 14.32
N MET A 71 0.31 -16.83 15.29
CA MET A 71 0.14 -18.10 16.03
C MET A 71 -0.76 -19.09 15.26
N TYR A 72 -1.79 -18.61 14.64
CA TYR A 72 -2.83 -19.46 14.02
C TYR A 72 -2.88 -19.37 12.49
N GLY A 73 -2.18 -18.41 11.87
CA GLY A 73 -2.21 -18.18 10.43
C GLY A 73 -1.91 -19.45 9.62
N ALA A 74 -0.80 -20.12 9.96
CA ALA A 74 -0.41 -21.36 9.32
C ALA A 74 -1.47 -22.47 9.40
N GLN A 75 -2.24 -22.54 10.50
CA GLN A 75 -3.33 -23.52 10.64
C GLN A 75 -4.54 -23.15 9.80
N ILE A 76 -4.84 -21.85 9.70
CA ILE A 76 -5.97 -21.33 8.90
C ILE A 76 -5.76 -21.60 7.42
N VAL A 77 -4.54 -21.37 6.91
CA VAL A 77 -4.24 -21.56 5.49
C VAL A 77 -3.88 -23.00 5.12
N HIS A 78 -3.68 -23.88 6.09
CA HIS A 78 -3.17 -25.22 5.85
C HIS A 78 -3.96 -25.99 4.77
N GLY A 79 -3.24 -26.48 3.74
CA GLY A 79 -3.80 -27.26 2.66
C GLY A 79 -4.62 -26.51 1.63
N THR A 80 -4.77 -25.18 1.75
CA THR A 80 -5.62 -24.40 0.83
C THR A 80 -5.02 -24.25 -0.57
N LEU A 81 -3.69 -24.30 -0.70
CA LEU A 81 -3.02 -24.15 -2.00
C LEU A 81 -2.65 -25.47 -2.69
N HIS A 82 -2.84 -26.64 -2.07
CA HIS A 82 -2.71 -27.94 -2.70
C HIS A 82 -1.50 -28.10 -3.66
N GLU A 83 -0.29 -27.82 -3.17
CA GLU A 83 0.96 -27.88 -3.97
C GLU A 83 1.04 -26.86 -5.13
N ALA A 84 0.20 -25.84 -5.13
CA ALA A 84 0.21 -24.83 -6.17
C ALA A 84 1.57 -24.10 -6.23
N ASN A 85 2.06 -23.92 -7.44
CA ASN A 85 3.19 -23.03 -7.70
C ASN A 85 2.70 -21.58 -7.62
N VAL A 86 3.46 -20.71 -6.96
CA VAL A 86 3.11 -19.29 -6.78
C VAL A 86 4.32 -18.41 -7.12
N LEU A 87 4.09 -17.40 -7.94
CA LEU A 87 5.06 -16.35 -8.23
C LEU A 87 4.75 -15.11 -7.39
N ILE A 88 5.76 -14.55 -6.74
CA ILE A 88 5.65 -13.27 -6.04
C ILE A 88 6.32 -12.18 -6.89
N ILE A 89 5.56 -11.14 -7.23
CA ILE A 89 6.05 -9.96 -7.94
C ILE A 89 5.98 -8.76 -6.99
N GLY A 90 7.13 -8.17 -6.65
CA GLY A 90 7.19 -6.93 -5.88
C GLY A 90 7.13 -5.71 -6.79
N MET A 91 6.19 -4.79 -6.56
CA MET A 91 6.18 -3.47 -7.17
C MET A 91 7.31 -2.59 -6.59
N PRO A 92 7.69 -1.49 -7.24
CA PRO A 92 8.67 -0.56 -6.67
C PRO A 92 8.29 -0.14 -5.25
N GLY A 93 9.23 -0.27 -4.30
CA GLY A 93 8.98 0.03 -2.89
C GLY A 93 8.31 -1.09 -2.08
N ALA A 94 7.95 -2.21 -2.69
CA ALA A 94 7.36 -3.35 -1.98
C ALA A 94 8.29 -3.86 -0.85
N SER A 95 7.71 -4.06 0.34
CA SER A 95 8.44 -4.51 1.52
C SER A 95 8.95 -5.94 1.37
N SER A 96 10.24 -6.15 1.64
CA SER A 96 10.82 -7.51 1.71
C SER A 96 10.19 -8.33 2.84
N GLN A 97 9.87 -7.70 3.97
CA GLN A 97 9.22 -8.37 5.08
C GLN A 97 7.83 -8.92 4.71
N VAL A 98 7.04 -8.17 3.93
CA VAL A 98 5.74 -8.65 3.43
C VAL A 98 5.93 -9.83 2.47
N LYS A 99 6.89 -9.74 1.54
CA LYS A 99 7.21 -10.83 0.61
C LYS A 99 7.68 -12.10 1.33
N ASP A 100 8.48 -11.95 2.39
CA ASP A 100 8.96 -13.08 3.19
C ASP A 100 7.84 -13.71 4.03
N GLY A 101 6.99 -12.89 4.63
CA GLY A 101 5.81 -13.35 5.34
C GLY A 101 4.85 -14.11 4.44
N LEU A 102 4.52 -13.55 3.28
CA LEU A 102 3.69 -14.22 2.27
C LEU A 102 4.29 -15.55 1.80
N ALA A 103 5.61 -15.61 1.60
CA ALA A 103 6.25 -16.86 1.23
C ALA A 103 6.14 -17.92 2.33
N THR A 104 6.19 -17.51 3.60
CA THR A 104 6.00 -18.39 4.75
C THR A 104 4.56 -18.92 4.80
N GLU A 105 3.57 -18.05 4.65
CA GLU A 105 2.16 -18.44 4.65
C GLU A 105 1.79 -19.30 3.42
N ILE A 106 2.34 -19.01 2.22
CA ILE A 106 2.19 -19.85 1.03
C ILE A 106 2.72 -21.26 1.29
N ALA A 107 3.89 -21.37 1.92
CA ALA A 107 4.46 -22.69 2.26
C ALA A 107 3.60 -23.42 3.32
N ALA A 108 3.08 -22.71 4.33
CA ALA A 108 2.16 -23.28 5.32
C ALA A 108 0.84 -23.76 4.69
N ALA A 109 0.38 -23.10 3.63
CA ALA A 109 -0.78 -23.49 2.84
C ALA A 109 -0.55 -24.71 1.93
N GLY A 110 0.69 -25.25 1.89
CA GLY A 110 1.08 -26.33 1.00
C GLY A 110 1.46 -25.89 -0.41
N GLY A 111 1.58 -24.57 -0.65
CA GLY A 111 2.04 -24.01 -1.92
C GLY A 111 3.57 -23.91 -1.97
N LYS A 112 4.10 -23.65 -3.17
CA LYS A 112 5.53 -23.46 -3.42
C LYS A 112 5.78 -22.14 -4.13
N VAL A 113 6.59 -21.27 -3.52
CA VAL A 113 7.08 -20.07 -4.20
C VAL A 113 8.13 -20.49 -5.22
N THR A 114 7.83 -20.28 -6.50
CA THR A 114 8.65 -20.72 -7.64
C THR A 114 9.47 -19.61 -8.27
N GLY A 115 9.39 -18.41 -7.72
CA GLY A 115 10.17 -17.25 -8.08
C GLY A 115 9.75 -16.01 -7.34
N ARG A 116 10.68 -15.06 -7.22
CA ARG A 116 10.43 -13.73 -6.69
C ARG A 116 11.03 -12.72 -7.65
N LEU A 117 10.18 -11.90 -8.25
CA LEU A 117 10.56 -10.85 -9.17
C LEU A 117 10.31 -9.49 -8.54
N GLN A 118 11.34 -8.69 -8.36
CA GLN A 118 11.21 -7.32 -7.88
C GLN A 118 11.28 -6.35 -9.06
N LEU A 119 10.25 -5.55 -9.27
CA LEU A 119 10.28 -4.41 -10.16
C LEU A 119 10.98 -3.24 -9.47
N THR A 120 11.81 -2.55 -10.20
CA THR A 120 12.56 -1.39 -9.71
C THR A 120 11.85 -0.08 -10.10
N GLY A 121 12.36 1.05 -9.60
CA GLY A 121 11.90 2.37 -10.04
C GLY A 121 12.07 2.60 -11.54
N ASP A 122 13.07 1.97 -12.19
CA ASP A 122 13.32 2.13 -13.63
C ASP A 122 12.22 1.46 -14.48
N TYR A 123 11.55 0.42 -13.96
CA TYR A 123 10.42 -0.21 -14.66
C TYR A 123 9.26 0.76 -14.87
N VAL A 124 9.02 1.63 -13.91
CA VAL A 124 7.91 2.59 -13.91
C VAL A 124 8.35 4.01 -14.32
N ASP A 125 9.63 4.27 -14.53
CA ASP A 125 10.14 5.60 -14.91
C ASP A 125 9.69 5.94 -16.34
N PRO A 126 8.91 7.03 -16.55
CA PRO A 126 8.52 7.47 -17.89
C PRO A 126 9.69 7.71 -18.85
N LYS A 127 10.89 8.01 -18.31
CA LYS A 127 12.08 8.19 -19.14
C LYS A 127 12.59 6.88 -19.78
N GLN A 128 12.19 5.75 -19.21
CA GLN A 128 12.53 4.42 -19.71
C GLN A 128 11.51 3.84 -20.70
N ALA A 129 10.38 4.54 -20.92
CA ALA A 129 9.27 4.08 -21.75
C ALA A 129 9.72 3.67 -23.17
N ASP A 130 10.52 4.51 -23.84
CA ASP A 130 11.05 4.22 -25.17
C ASP A 130 11.99 3.01 -25.17
N ALA A 131 12.81 2.85 -24.15
CA ALA A 131 13.72 1.70 -24.02
C ALA A 131 12.92 0.40 -23.82
N MET A 132 11.92 0.42 -22.96
CA MET A 132 11.01 -0.70 -22.72
C MET A 132 10.30 -1.13 -24.01
N THR A 133 9.70 -0.17 -24.73
CA THR A 133 8.99 -0.44 -26.00
C THR A 133 9.93 -1.02 -27.06
N ARG A 134 11.09 -0.41 -27.26
CA ARG A 134 12.09 -0.93 -28.23
C ARG A 134 12.57 -2.34 -27.87
N PHE A 135 12.79 -2.61 -26.60
CA PHE A 135 13.17 -3.95 -26.15
C PHE A 135 12.04 -4.95 -26.42
N ALA A 136 10.82 -4.65 -26.00
CA ALA A 136 9.69 -5.55 -26.14
C ALA A 136 9.36 -5.87 -27.60
N THR A 137 9.48 -4.89 -28.52
CA THR A 137 9.17 -5.05 -29.95
C THR A 137 10.37 -5.38 -30.81
N GLY A 138 11.59 -5.36 -30.25
CA GLY A 138 12.86 -5.43 -30.96
C GLY A 138 13.46 -6.82 -31.16
N GLY A 139 12.65 -7.90 -31.20
CA GLY A 139 13.13 -9.24 -31.53
C GLY A 139 13.20 -10.23 -30.38
N VAL A 140 12.83 -9.83 -29.16
CA VAL A 140 12.61 -10.73 -28.01
C VAL A 140 11.15 -11.17 -27.87
N GLN A 141 10.29 -10.76 -28.81
CA GLN A 141 8.87 -11.11 -28.80
C GLN A 141 8.70 -12.62 -28.97
N PRO A 142 8.11 -13.31 -27.98
CA PRO A 142 7.84 -14.74 -28.09
C PRO A 142 6.84 -15.06 -29.21
N VAL A 143 6.98 -16.22 -29.78
CA VAL A 143 6.01 -16.72 -30.77
C VAL A 143 4.64 -16.86 -30.11
N GLY A 144 3.61 -16.28 -30.72
CA GLY A 144 2.23 -16.32 -30.21
C GLY A 144 1.83 -15.13 -29.33
N LEU A 145 2.78 -14.30 -28.91
CA LEU A 145 2.44 -13.06 -28.23
C LEU A 145 1.94 -12.01 -29.25
N THR A 146 0.75 -11.50 -29.02
CA THR A 146 0.21 -10.34 -29.73
C THR A 146 0.09 -9.18 -28.74
N TYR A 147 0.73 -8.07 -29.04
CA TYR A 147 0.62 -6.88 -28.22
C TYR A 147 -0.75 -6.19 -28.38
N PRO A 148 -1.29 -5.61 -27.31
CA PRO A 148 -2.42 -4.70 -27.44
C PRO A 148 -2.09 -3.53 -28.38
N ASN A 149 -3.10 -3.04 -29.09
CA ASN A 149 -2.92 -1.89 -29.99
C ASN A 149 -2.85 -0.58 -29.19
N THR A 150 -1.66 -0.27 -28.69
CA THR A 150 -1.40 0.90 -27.82
C THR A 150 0.05 1.37 -28.01
N ASP A 151 0.30 2.63 -27.65
CA ASP A 151 1.64 3.23 -27.53
C ASP A 151 2.14 3.28 -26.07
N GLN A 152 1.34 2.80 -25.12
CA GLN A 152 1.71 2.80 -23.71
C GLN A 152 2.77 1.72 -23.41
N ALA A 153 3.98 2.17 -23.11
CA ALA A 153 5.12 1.29 -22.84
C ALA A 153 4.85 0.29 -21.70
N GLY A 154 4.15 0.73 -20.63
CA GLY A 154 3.79 -0.13 -19.50
C GLY A 154 2.88 -1.29 -19.91
N VAL A 155 1.95 -1.07 -20.85
CA VAL A 155 1.08 -2.12 -21.39
C VAL A 155 1.87 -3.09 -22.25
N ILE A 156 2.74 -2.58 -23.15
CA ILE A 156 3.57 -3.41 -24.04
C ILE A 156 4.58 -4.23 -23.22
N GLY A 157 5.31 -3.60 -22.30
CA GLY A 157 6.26 -4.27 -21.42
C GLY A 157 5.57 -5.25 -20.45
N GLY A 158 4.41 -4.86 -19.91
CA GLY A 158 3.58 -5.70 -19.07
C GLY A 158 3.07 -6.93 -19.80
N ALA A 159 2.62 -6.80 -21.06
CA ALA A 159 2.18 -7.91 -21.89
C ALA A 159 3.31 -8.93 -22.15
N LEU A 160 4.51 -8.45 -22.48
CA LEU A 160 5.68 -9.30 -22.67
C LEU A 160 6.03 -10.05 -21.37
N LEU A 161 6.11 -9.31 -20.27
CA LEU A 161 6.48 -9.87 -18.97
C LEU A 161 5.42 -10.90 -18.48
N ALA A 162 4.14 -10.56 -18.56
CA ALA A 162 3.06 -11.47 -18.20
C ALA A 162 3.09 -12.76 -19.04
N TYR A 163 3.31 -12.65 -20.36
CA TYR A 163 3.33 -13.78 -21.27
C TYR A 163 4.36 -14.84 -20.85
N VAL A 164 5.60 -14.40 -20.58
CA VAL A 164 6.67 -15.35 -20.21
C VAL A 164 6.54 -15.86 -18.79
N LEU A 165 6.07 -15.03 -17.84
CA LEU A 165 5.88 -15.42 -16.44
C LEU A 165 4.76 -16.44 -16.26
N LEU A 166 3.72 -16.40 -17.10
CA LEU A 166 2.62 -17.34 -17.10
C LEU A 166 2.90 -18.62 -17.92
N GLY A 167 4.10 -18.75 -18.48
CA GLY A 167 4.51 -19.94 -19.20
C GLY A 167 3.88 -20.13 -20.58
N LYS A 168 3.43 -19.05 -21.21
CA LYS A 168 2.88 -19.09 -22.58
C LYS A 168 3.96 -19.12 -23.66
N GLY A 169 5.17 -18.62 -23.35
CA GLY A 169 6.36 -18.71 -24.18
C GLY A 169 7.20 -19.95 -23.88
N GLN A 170 8.31 -20.10 -24.61
CA GLN A 170 9.29 -21.14 -24.32
C GLN A 170 10.15 -20.74 -23.10
N THR A 171 10.84 -21.71 -22.50
CA THR A 171 11.76 -21.43 -21.35
C THR A 171 12.88 -20.46 -21.75
N THR A 172 13.35 -20.54 -22.99
CA THR A 172 14.34 -19.59 -23.54
C THR A 172 13.82 -18.17 -23.59
N ASP A 173 12.54 -17.95 -23.91
CA ASP A 173 11.91 -16.65 -23.96
C ASP A 173 11.88 -16.02 -22.58
N LEU A 174 11.49 -16.77 -21.54
CA LEU A 174 11.51 -16.31 -20.15
C LEU A 174 12.91 -15.83 -19.76
N THR A 175 13.95 -16.65 -20.02
CA THR A 175 15.32 -16.33 -19.66
C THR A 175 15.81 -15.06 -20.36
N GLN A 176 15.53 -14.93 -21.66
CA GLN A 176 15.94 -13.78 -22.46
C GLN A 176 15.21 -12.50 -22.05
N VAL A 177 13.90 -12.59 -21.81
CA VAL A 177 13.08 -11.44 -21.40
C VAL A 177 13.49 -10.95 -20.02
N ILE A 178 13.64 -11.85 -19.05
CA ILE A 178 14.07 -11.46 -17.69
C ILE A 178 15.48 -10.88 -17.71
N ALA A 179 16.41 -11.49 -18.44
CA ALA A 179 17.77 -10.96 -18.57
C ALA A 179 17.79 -9.56 -19.22
N GLY A 180 16.98 -9.33 -20.26
CA GLY A 180 16.90 -8.03 -20.91
C GLY A 180 16.32 -6.94 -19.99
N PHE A 181 15.23 -7.22 -19.28
CA PHE A 181 14.71 -6.29 -18.27
C PHE A 181 15.70 -6.05 -17.13
N ALA A 182 16.46 -7.07 -16.72
CA ALA A 182 17.50 -6.95 -15.71
C ALA A 182 18.69 -6.09 -16.19
N GLN A 183 19.09 -6.21 -17.45
CA GLN A 183 20.12 -5.35 -18.05
C GLN A 183 19.71 -3.87 -18.11
N MET A 184 18.42 -3.60 -18.26
CA MET A 184 17.84 -2.26 -18.19
C MET A 184 17.58 -1.82 -16.74
N HIS A 185 17.99 -2.60 -15.74
CA HIS A 185 17.74 -2.37 -14.31
C HIS A 185 16.25 -2.29 -13.93
N MET A 186 15.33 -2.73 -14.77
CA MET A 186 13.89 -2.67 -14.57
C MET A 186 13.36 -3.75 -13.64
N VAL A 187 14.05 -4.91 -13.59
CA VAL A 187 13.70 -6.03 -12.72
C VAL A 187 14.92 -6.61 -12.02
N LYS A 188 14.67 -7.26 -10.88
CA LYS A 188 15.67 -8.00 -10.12
C LYS A 188 15.05 -9.31 -9.62
N LEU A 189 15.77 -10.42 -9.79
CA LEU A 189 15.41 -11.69 -9.15
C LEU A 189 15.82 -11.68 -7.68
N GLU A 190 14.95 -12.20 -6.81
CA GLU A 190 15.21 -12.33 -5.37
C GLU A 190 15.12 -13.80 -4.95
N GLY A 191 16.06 -14.23 -4.10
CA GLY A 191 16.04 -15.58 -3.50
C GLY A 191 16.43 -16.73 -4.42
N GLY A 192 16.94 -16.44 -5.64
CA GLY A 192 17.42 -17.44 -6.59
C GLY A 192 17.56 -16.86 -8.00
N ASP A 193 18.19 -17.62 -8.89
CA ASP A 193 18.51 -17.18 -10.26
C ASP A 193 17.44 -17.58 -11.30
N SER A 194 16.35 -18.21 -10.88
CA SER A 194 15.35 -18.74 -11.80
C SER A 194 13.91 -18.54 -11.31
N ILE A 195 13.01 -18.39 -12.27
CA ILE A 195 11.58 -18.41 -12.08
C ILE A 195 11.01 -19.67 -12.79
N THR A 196 10.14 -20.40 -12.11
CA THR A 196 9.31 -21.38 -12.79
C THR A 196 7.95 -20.72 -13.09
N PRO A 197 7.54 -20.67 -14.37
CA PRO A 197 6.28 -20.06 -14.76
C PRO A 197 5.07 -20.68 -14.03
N THR A 198 4.10 -19.83 -13.71
CA THR A 198 2.84 -20.25 -13.08
C THR A 198 1.74 -19.23 -13.32
N THR A 199 0.50 -19.68 -13.27
CA THR A 199 -0.66 -18.78 -13.35
C THR A 199 -1.06 -18.18 -12.01
N ASN A 200 -0.59 -18.71 -10.87
CA ASN A 200 -0.90 -18.13 -9.56
C ASN A 200 0.13 -17.04 -9.21
N VAL A 201 -0.31 -15.82 -9.13
CA VAL A 201 0.55 -14.64 -8.95
C VAL A 201 0.09 -13.82 -7.76
N VAL A 202 1.02 -13.50 -6.88
CA VAL A 202 0.84 -12.48 -5.83
C VAL A 202 1.67 -11.27 -6.19
N VAL A 203 1.01 -10.14 -6.42
CA VAL A 203 1.64 -8.85 -6.66
C VAL A 203 1.68 -8.09 -5.34
N VAL A 204 2.88 -7.80 -4.84
CA VAL A 204 3.06 -7.03 -3.61
C VAL A 204 3.25 -5.56 -3.95
N ALA A 205 2.33 -4.73 -3.50
CA ALA A 205 2.34 -3.29 -3.69
C ALA A 205 2.53 -2.56 -2.36
N SER A 206 3.03 -1.34 -2.37
CA SER A 206 3.21 -0.53 -1.18
C SER A 206 3.05 0.95 -1.48
N GLY A 207 2.38 1.66 -0.57
CA GLY A 207 2.21 3.09 -0.67
C GLY A 207 1.25 3.53 -1.76
N THR A 208 1.28 4.83 -2.04
CA THR A 208 0.49 5.48 -3.10
C THR A 208 1.37 6.46 -3.86
N LEU A 209 1.02 6.70 -5.11
CA LEU A 209 1.61 7.74 -5.97
C LEU A 209 0.59 8.89 -6.13
N PRO A 210 1.00 10.09 -6.56
CA PRO A 210 0.06 11.13 -6.96
C PRO A 210 -0.91 10.63 -8.03
N SER A 211 -2.15 11.15 -8.05
CA SER A 211 -3.25 10.65 -8.89
C SER A 211 -3.01 10.74 -10.41
N ASP A 212 -2.14 11.63 -10.84
CA ASP A 212 -1.74 11.85 -12.22
C ASP A 212 -0.37 11.26 -12.58
N ASP A 213 0.21 10.46 -11.67
CA ASP A 213 1.55 9.88 -11.87
C ASP A 213 1.52 8.75 -12.89
N ALA A 214 2.25 8.90 -14.00
CA ALA A 214 2.38 7.89 -15.04
C ALA A 214 2.96 6.56 -14.54
N ARG A 215 3.71 6.58 -13.42
CA ARG A 215 4.24 5.38 -12.78
C ARG A 215 3.13 4.48 -12.26
N ALA A 216 2.09 5.09 -11.64
CA ALA A 216 0.93 4.34 -11.17
C ALA A 216 0.21 3.61 -12.31
N GLN A 217 0.07 4.25 -13.47
CA GLN A 217 -0.50 3.63 -14.66
C GLN A 217 0.35 2.46 -15.18
N THR A 218 1.68 2.57 -15.09
CA THR A 218 2.58 1.47 -15.48
C THR A 218 2.47 0.27 -14.52
N GLU A 219 2.31 0.54 -13.22
CA GLU A 219 2.06 -0.52 -12.22
C GLU A 219 0.73 -1.24 -12.46
N LEU A 220 -0.35 -0.49 -12.68
CA LEU A 220 -1.65 -1.05 -13.02
C LEU A 220 -1.60 -1.85 -14.32
N ALA A 221 -0.94 -1.33 -15.36
CA ALA A 221 -0.82 -2.00 -16.65
C ALA A 221 -0.25 -3.42 -16.54
N LEU A 222 0.75 -3.64 -15.67
CA LEU A 222 1.25 -5.00 -15.44
C LEU A 222 0.18 -5.91 -14.81
N VAL A 223 -0.56 -5.41 -13.83
CA VAL A 223 -1.62 -6.19 -13.16
C VAL A 223 -2.71 -6.56 -14.17
N SER A 224 -3.16 -5.59 -14.98
CA SER A 224 -4.16 -5.81 -16.03
C SER A 224 -3.65 -6.81 -17.07
N GLN A 225 -2.39 -6.72 -17.50
CA GLN A 225 -1.82 -7.66 -18.47
C GLN A 225 -1.65 -9.07 -17.91
N LEU A 226 -1.32 -9.22 -16.63
CA LEU A 226 -1.33 -10.54 -15.96
C LEU A 226 -2.73 -11.15 -16.00
N GLN A 227 -3.75 -10.37 -15.65
CA GLN A 227 -5.13 -10.79 -15.65
C GLN A 227 -5.64 -11.15 -17.07
N GLU A 228 -5.45 -10.27 -18.04
CA GLU A 228 -5.86 -10.49 -19.44
C GLU A 228 -5.24 -11.76 -20.03
N GLN A 229 -4.06 -12.11 -19.59
CA GLN A 229 -3.36 -13.31 -20.00
C GLN A 229 -3.68 -14.53 -19.12
N GLY A 230 -4.64 -14.44 -18.21
CA GLY A 230 -5.18 -15.55 -17.46
C GLY A 230 -4.43 -15.89 -16.18
N ALA A 231 -3.78 -14.93 -15.55
CA ALA A 231 -3.27 -15.11 -14.20
C ALA A 231 -4.41 -15.20 -13.18
N HIS A 232 -4.26 -16.09 -12.22
CA HIS A 232 -5.00 -16.06 -10.97
C HIS A 232 -4.25 -15.10 -10.03
N ALA A 233 -4.60 -13.80 -10.09
CA ALA A 233 -3.83 -12.75 -9.48
C ALA A 233 -4.47 -12.21 -8.20
N VAL A 234 -3.63 -11.97 -7.19
CA VAL A 234 -3.98 -11.21 -5.97
C VAL A 234 -3.00 -10.04 -5.83
N VAL A 235 -3.52 -8.82 -5.67
CA VAL A 235 -2.71 -7.66 -5.30
C VAL A 235 -2.75 -7.51 -3.79
N ALA A 236 -1.60 -7.73 -3.16
CA ALA A 236 -1.37 -7.65 -1.73
C ALA A 236 -0.66 -6.33 -1.40
N GLY A 237 -1.35 -5.42 -0.73
CA GLY A 237 -0.82 -4.10 -0.42
C GLY A 237 -0.97 -3.71 1.05
N ASP A 238 -0.41 -2.57 1.40
CA ASP A 238 -0.65 -1.88 2.65
C ASP A 238 -1.89 -0.96 2.55
N THR A 239 -2.34 -0.41 3.67
CA THR A 239 -3.49 0.51 3.70
C THR A 239 -3.28 1.78 2.85
N ALA A 240 -2.03 2.19 2.60
CA ALA A 240 -1.73 3.32 1.74
C ALA A 240 -1.99 2.98 0.26
N SER A 241 -1.70 1.75 -0.17
CA SER A 241 -1.94 1.29 -1.53
C SER A 241 -3.43 1.23 -1.93
N ALA A 242 -4.33 1.27 -0.94
CA ALA A 242 -5.79 1.35 -1.16
C ALA A 242 -6.32 2.79 -1.24
N LYS A 243 -5.43 3.80 -1.27
CA LYS A 243 -5.78 5.22 -1.36
C LYS A 243 -5.30 5.81 -2.68
N GLU A 244 -6.03 6.80 -3.19
CA GLU A 244 -5.68 7.57 -4.39
C GLU A 244 -5.25 6.69 -5.58
N SER A 245 -4.01 6.81 -6.02
CA SER A 245 -3.42 6.05 -7.12
C SER A 245 -2.55 4.87 -6.65
N GLY A 246 -2.74 4.38 -5.44
CA GLY A 246 -2.16 3.12 -5.04
C GLY A 246 -2.75 1.96 -5.86
N VAL A 247 -1.96 0.97 -6.14
CA VAL A 247 -2.33 -0.14 -7.05
C VAL A 247 -3.60 -0.86 -6.61
N VAL A 248 -3.79 -1.06 -5.30
CA VAL A 248 -5.02 -1.67 -4.76
C VAL A 248 -6.25 -0.80 -5.06
N ALA A 249 -6.15 0.53 -4.87
CA ALA A 249 -7.27 1.45 -5.17
C ALA A 249 -7.59 1.46 -6.66
N MET A 250 -6.57 1.46 -7.51
CA MET A 250 -6.73 1.47 -8.96
C MET A 250 -7.40 0.19 -9.47
N VAL A 251 -6.97 -0.99 -9.01
CA VAL A 251 -7.63 -2.27 -9.33
C VAL A 251 -9.09 -2.28 -8.88
N ARG A 252 -9.39 -1.78 -7.69
CA ARG A 252 -10.77 -1.71 -7.19
C ARG A 252 -11.66 -0.73 -7.94
N SER A 253 -11.10 0.30 -8.56
CA SER A 253 -11.82 1.30 -9.34
C SER A 253 -11.97 0.93 -10.81
N ASP A 254 -11.07 0.16 -11.37
CA ASP A 254 -11.17 -0.34 -12.73
C ASP A 254 -12.25 -1.43 -12.86
N SER A 255 -13.08 -1.36 -13.90
CA SER A 255 -14.21 -2.28 -14.05
C SER A 255 -13.80 -3.69 -14.44
N SER A 256 -12.73 -3.85 -15.21
CA SER A 256 -12.20 -5.13 -15.69
C SER A 256 -11.40 -5.82 -14.58
N ASP A 257 -10.44 -5.12 -14.03
CA ASP A 257 -9.54 -5.65 -13.00
C ASP A 257 -10.29 -5.99 -11.71
N ARG A 258 -11.24 -5.14 -11.29
CA ARG A 258 -12.08 -5.39 -10.11
C ARG A 258 -12.85 -6.70 -10.17
N SER A 259 -13.21 -7.16 -11.34
CA SER A 259 -13.97 -8.41 -11.50
C SER A 259 -13.10 -9.65 -11.62
N ALA A 260 -11.79 -9.49 -11.79
CA ALA A 260 -10.88 -10.58 -12.14
C ALA A 260 -9.63 -10.67 -11.23
N VAL A 261 -9.27 -9.61 -10.53
CA VAL A 261 -8.11 -9.54 -9.63
C VAL A 261 -8.57 -9.34 -8.19
N ALA A 262 -8.25 -10.26 -7.31
CA ALA A 262 -8.52 -10.08 -5.89
C ALA A 262 -7.51 -9.10 -5.26
N THR A 263 -7.91 -8.42 -4.20
CA THR A 263 -7.04 -7.44 -3.52
C THR A 263 -7.12 -7.57 -2.02
N VAL A 264 -5.99 -7.34 -1.34
CA VAL A 264 -5.88 -7.26 0.12
C VAL A 264 -5.09 -6.00 0.46
N ASP A 265 -5.60 -5.14 1.37
CA ASP A 265 -5.00 -3.83 1.68
C ASP A 265 -4.33 -3.71 3.04
N ASP A 266 -4.13 -4.81 3.73
CA ASP A 266 -3.47 -4.90 5.04
C ASP A 266 -2.42 -6.03 5.08
N SER A 267 -1.81 -6.35 3.94
CA SER A 267 -0.84 -7.45 3.81
C SER A 267 0.49 -7.19 4.53
N ASP A 268 0.68 -6.01 5.07
CA ASP A 268 1.74 -5.68 6.03
C ASP A 268 1.48 -6.25 7.43
N THR A 269 0.29 -6.82 7.67
CA THR A 269 -0.10 -7.51 8.91
C THR A 269 -0.09 -9.04 8.72
N ALA A 270 0.05 -9.80 9.82
CA ALA A 270 -0.02 -11.25 9.78
C ALA A 270 -1.38 -11.75 9.28
N LEU A 271 -2.48 -11.11 9.68
CA LEU A 271 -3.82 -11.45 9.23
C LEU A 271 -4.04 -11.12 7.75
N GLY A 272 -3.49 -10.01 7.26
CA GLY A 272 -3.54 -9.65 5.85
C GLY A 272 -2.75 -10.63 4.96
N GLN A 273 -1.63 -11.18 5.46
CA GLN A 273 -0.90 -12.24 4.76
C GLN A 273 -1.73 -13.53 4.66
N VAL A 274 -2.38 -13.94 5.74
CA VAL A 274 -3.34 -15.05 5.74
C VAL A 274 -4.47 -14.79 4.74
N SER A 275 -5.06 -13.59 4.76
CA SER A 275 -6.12 -13.18 3.82
C SER A 275 -5.65 -13.25 2.36
N THR A 276 -4.40 -12.85 2.09
CA THR A 276 -3.82 -12.91 0.75
C THR A 276 -3.72 -14.35 0.24
N VAL A 277 -3.28 -15.27 1.08
CA VAL A 277 -3.18 -16.70 0.71
C VAL A 277 -4.56 -17.31 0.49
N LEU A 278 -5.54 -17.00 1.34
CA LEU A 278 -6.92 -17.46 1.16
C LEU A 278 -7.54 -16.89 -0.12
N ALA A 279 -7.34 -15.60 -0.40
CA ALA A 279 -7.81 -14.97 -1.63
C ALA A 279 -7.17 -15.61 -2.87
N LEU A 280 -5.86 -15.95 -2.81
CA LEU A 280 -5.20 -16.67 -3.90
C LEU A 280 -5.82 -18.06 -4.12
N ALA A 281 -6.12 -18.78 -3.05
CA ALA A 281 -6.79 -20.07 -3.14
C ALA A 281 -8.19 -19.98 -3.78
N GLU A 282 -8.91 -18.87 -3.53
CA GLU A 282 -10.23 -18.64 -4.11
C GLU A 282 -10.18 -18.29 -5.60
N VAL A 283 -9.28 -17.38 -6.00
CA VAL A 283 -9.13 -17.04 -7.43
C VAL A 283 -8.55 -18.17 -8.26
N GLY A 284 -7.80 -19.09 -7.64
CA GLY A 284 -7.25 -20.29 -8.28
C GLY A 284 -8.26 -21.43 -8.47
N LYS A 285 -9.47 -21.35 -7.92
CA LYS A 285 -10.50 -22.36 -8.13
C LYS A 285 -11.03 -22.31 -9.56
N PRO A 286 -11.32 -23.50 -10.18
CA PRO A 286 -11.91 -23.50 -11.51
C PRO A 286 -13.34 -22.93 -11.50
N GLN A 287 -13.74 -22.32 -12.62
CA GLN A 287 -15.12 -21.83 -12.80
C GLN A 287 -16.15 -22.98 -12.62
N PRO A 288 -17.34 -22.72 -12.08
CA PRO A 288 -17.87 -21.43 -11.60
C PRO A 288 -17.52 -21.09 -10.13
N ASN A 289 -16.59 -21.80 -9.51
CA ASN A 289 -16.27 -21.66 -8.08
C ASN A 289 -15.21 -20.60 -7.79
N THR A 290 -14.71 -19.91 -8.80
CA THR A 290 -13.78 -18.79 -8.65
C THR A 290 -14.45 -17.63 -7.93
N VAL A 291 -13.82 -17.13 -6.87
CA VAL A 291 -14.29 -15.94 -6.14
C VAL A 291 -13.23 -14.85 -6.22
N VAL A 292 -13.64 -13.68 -6.68
CA VAL A 292 -12.80 -12.46 -6.70
C VAL A 292 -13.30 -11.52 -5.62
N GLY A 293 -12.52 -11.39 -4.56
CA GLY A 293 -12.86 -10.57 -3.41
C GLY A 293 -11.87 -9.41 -3.19
N HIS A 294 -12.34 -8.39 -2.46
CA HIS A 294 -11.54 -7.23 -2.06
C HIS A 294 -11.59 -7.14 -0.54
N TYR A 295 -10.47 -7.43 0.09
CA TYR A 295 -10.37 -7.66 1.52
C TYR A 295 -9.46 -6.61 2.19
N GLY A 296 -9.62 -6.48 3.50
CA GLY A 296 -8.78 -5.63 4.32
C GLY A 296 -9.54 -4.55 5.09
N THR A 297 -8.84 -3.52 5.53
CA THR A 297 -9.33 -2.51 6.47
C THR A 297 -9.73 -1.18 5.82
N ALA A 298 -9.39 -0.96 4.56
CA ALA A 298 -9.75 0.26 3.84
C ALA A 298 -11.27 0.29 3.54
N SER A 299 -11.85 1.49 3.47
CA SER A 299 -13.27 1.69 3.18
C SER A 299 -13.72 1.16 1.82
N SER A 300 -12.79 0.94 0.90
CA SER A 300 -13.02 0.33 -0.41
C SER A 300 -13.02 -1.19 -0.40
N ALA A 301 -12.64 -1.83 0.72
CA ALA A 301 -12.76 -3.27 0.91
C ALA A 301 -14.23 -3.68 1.08
N LYS A 302 -14.60 -4.84 0.59
CA LYS A 302 -15.96 -5.38 0.73
C LYS A 302 -16.13 -6.26 1.96
N ALA A 303 -15.03 -6.88 2.40
CA ALA A 303 -14.98 -7.72 3.60
C ALA A 303 -13.60 -7.61 4.23
N LEU A 304 -13.49 -7.96 5.51
CA LEU A 304 -12.21 -7.96 6.21
C LEU A 304 -11.34 -9.15 5.78
N PHE A 305 -11.97 -10.31 5.61
CA PHE A 305 -11.31 -11.56 5.24
C PHE A 305 -12.11 -12.31 4.18
N PRO A 306 -11.47 -13.21 3.40
CA PRO A 306 -12.17 -14.24 2.63
C PRO A 306 -13.04 -15.12 3.52
N ASP A 307 -14.07 -15.74 2.93
CA ASP A 307 -14.85 -16.76 3.64
C ASP A 307 -13.93 -17.94 4.01
N PRO A 308 -14.15 -18.58 5.17
CA PRO A 308 -13.34 -19.73 5.55
C PRO A 308 -13.50 -20.86 4.52
N PRO A 309 -12.41 -21.59 4.22
CA PRO A 309 -12.50 -22.75 3.31
C PRO A 309 -13.52 -23.75 3.83
N LYS A 310 -14.40 -24.21 2.93
CA LYS A 310 -15.44 -25.20 3.23
C LYS A 310 -14.87 -26.60 3.24
#